data_4be5819d891296570b2d1f1011f4437e
#
_entry.id   4be5819d891296570b2d1f1011f4437e
#
_cell.length_a   1.000
_cell.length_b   1.000
_cell.length_c   1.000
_cell.angle_alpha   90.00
_cell.angle_beta   90.00
_cell.angle_gamma   90.00
#
_symmetry.space_group_name_H-M   'P 1'
#
loop_
_entity.id
_entity.type
_entity.pdbx_description
1 polymer ?
#
loop_
_entity_poly.entity_id
_entity_poly.type
_entity_poly.pdbx_seq_one_letter_code
_entity_poly.pdbx_strand_id
1 'polypeptide(L)'
;MSASPANSPRRSADPLALPAQVRRGGAELWLAIAAGGAIGTLARFSLAEALPSSGADWRWATLIANVVGAAALGVILVRMPNPASGPSRLRAFLATGVCGGLTTFSTMQRELLEMIDGGRGALALSYAAVSVVAGLLAVLIAVRLSARREGER
;
A
#
# COMPACT_ATOMS: atom_id res chain seq x y z
N MET A 1 -38.09 -19.38 54.91
CA MET A 1 -38.35 -18.58 53.66
C MET A 1 -37.02 -18.11 53.16
N SER A 2 -36.52 -18.80 52.12
CA SER A 2 -35.21 -18.50 51.51
C SER A 2 -35.44 -17.69 50.23
N ALA A 3 -34.93 -16.46 50.22
CA ALA A 3 -35.00 -15.59 49.03
C ALA A 3 -33.98 -16.03 48.01
N SER A 4 -34.45 -16.38 46.82
CA SER A 4 -33.64 -16.71 45.63
C SER A 4 -32.94 -15.44 45.11
N PRO A 5 -31.65 -15.46 44.78
CA PRO A 5 -30.98 -14.29 44.22
C PRO A 5 -31.45 -14.02 42.78
N ALA A 6 -31.86 -12.79 42.52
CA ALA A 6 -32.35 -12.30 41.26
C ALA A 6 -31.33 -12.53 40.13
N ASN A 7 -31.78 -13.21 39.08
CA ASN A 7 -31.07 -13.44 37.82
C ASN A 7 -30.87 -12.10 37.10
N SER A 8 -29.68 -11.53 37.22
CA SER A 8 -29.30 -10.34 36.46
C SER A 8 -29.27 -10.71 34.95
N PRO A 9 -29.92 -9.95 34.06
CA PRO A 9 -29.84 -10.22 32.63
C PRO A 9 -28.39 -10.08 32.16
N ARG A 10 -27.80 -11.17 31.67
CA ARG A 10 -26.52 -11.12 30.97
C ARG A 10 -26.68 -10.11 29.83
N ARG A 11 -25.98 -8.98 29.93
CA ARG A 11 -25.84 -8.07 28.79
C ARG A 11 -25.34 -8.93 27.61
N SER A 12 -26.17 -9.08 26.60
CA SER A 12 -25.78 -9.68 25.36
C SER A 12 -24.58 -8.91 24.87
N ALA A 13 -23.43 -9.58 24.78
CA ALA A 13 -22.25 -8.99 24.18
C ALA A 13 -22.63 -8.59 22.75
N ASP A 14 -22.46 -7.34 22.42
CA ASP A 14 -22.67 -6.84 21.05
C ASP A 14 -21.74 -7.64 20.13
N PRO A 15 -22.27 -8.45 19.19
CA PRO A 15 -21.44 -9.27 18.32
C PRO A 15 -20.52 -8.44 17.39
N LEU A 16 -20.75 -7.13 17.30
CA LEU A 16 -19.93 -6.18 16.55
C LEU A 16 -18.95 -5.39 17.42
N ALA A 17 -18.97 -5.60 18.76
CA ALA A 17 -18.05 -4.92 19.66
C ALA A 17 -16.63 -5.50 19.51
N LEU A 18 -15.76 -4.77 18.84
CA LEU A 18 -14.35 -5.12 18.77
C LEU A 18 -13.70 -5.15 20.16
N PRO A 19 -12.87 -6.16 20.49
CA PRO A 19 -12.15 -6.24 21.75
C PRO A 19 -11.40 -4.93 22.05
N ALA A 20 -11.39 -4.51 23.30
CA ALA A 20 -10.77 -3.24 23.74
C ALA A 20 -9.27 -3.15 23.34
N GLN A 21 -8.59 -4.28 23.22
CA GLN A 21 -7.21 -4.37 22.74
C GLN A 21 -7.07 -4.02 21.25
N VAL A 22 -8.05 -4.39 20.42
CA VAL A 22 -8.10 -4.02 19.01
C VAL A 22 -8.37 -2.52 18.85
N ARG A 23 -9.17 -1.92 19.75
CA ARG A 23 -9.48 -0.47 19.74
C ARG A 23 -8.27 0.41 20.11
N ARG A 24 -7.43 0.00 21.06
CA ARG A 24 -6.28 0.81 21.52
C ARG A 24 -5.08 0.71 20.59
N GLY A 25 -4.80 -0.47 20.01
CA GLY A 25 -3.76 -0.63 19.00
C GLY A 25 -4.15 -0.05 17.62
N GLY A 26 -5.45 0.13 17.38
CA GLY A 26 -5.98 0.62 16.11
C GLY A 26 -5.59 2.07 15.79
N ALA A 27 -5.71 2.99 16.76
CA ALA A 27 -5.45 4.41 16.51
C ALA A 27 -3.98 4.66 16.11
N GLU A 28 -3.03 4.04 16.79
CA GLU A 28 -1.60 4.18 16.49
C GLU A 28 -1.23 3.55 15.15
N LEU A 29 -1.88 2.45 14.79
CA LEU A 29 -1.72 1.81 13.49
C LEU A 29 -2.24 2.72 12.37
N TRP A 30 -3.42 3.31 12.55
CA TRP A 30 -4.00 4.25 11.59
C TRP A 30 -3.17 5.53 11.44
N LEU A 31 -2.64 6.05 12.55
CA LEU A 31 -1.73 7.20 12.52
C LEU A 31 -0.42 6.87 11.77
N ALA A 32 0.13 5.67 11.98
CA ALA A 32 1.30 5.22 11.25
C ALA A 32 1.02 5.12 9.74
N ILE A 33 -0.12 4.53 9.34
CA ILE A 33 -0.54 4.44 7.95
C ILE A 33 -0.74 5.84 7.35
N ALA A 34 -1.43 6.73 8.05
CA ALA A 34 -1.68 8.09 7.59
C ALA A 34 -0.39 8.89 7.40
N ALA A 35 0.53 8.83 8.37
CA ALA A 35 1.83 9.49 8.27
C ALA A 35 2.67 8.93 7.11
N GLY A 36 2.72 7.60 6.97
CA GLY A 36 3.39 6.96 5.84
C GLY A 36 2.76 7.34 4.50
N GLY A 37 1.42 7.35 4.43
CA GLY A 37 0.67 7.75 3.25
C GLY A 37 0.94 9.20 2.82
N ALA A 38 1.02 10.11 3.79
CA ALA A 38 1.40 11.50 3.53
C ALA A 38 2.80 11.61 2.92
N ILE A 39 3.78 10.90 3.49
CA ILE A 39 5.16 10.86 2.97
C ILE A 39 5.21 10.25 1.57
N GLY A 40 4.54 9.12 1.35
CA GLY A 40 4.50 8.47 0.04
C GLY A 40 3.85 9.35 -1.04
N THR A 41 2.75 10.03 -0.68
CA THR A 41 2.07 10.97 -1.58
C THR A 41 2.92 12.18 -1.91
N LEU A 42 3.63 12.76 -0.92
CA LEU A 42 4.56 13.86 -1.13
C LEU A 42 5.71 13.43 -2.05
N ALA A 43 6.29 12.25 -1.82
CA ALA A 43 7.35 11.72 -2.69
C ALA A 43 6.87 11.54 -4.14
N ARG A 44 5.66 11.01 -4.35
CA ARG A 44 5.04 10.90 -5.67
C ARG A 44 4.79 12.26 -6.30
N PHE A 45 4.27 13.21 -5.54
CA PHE A 45 4.06 14.58 -6.01
C PHE A 45 5.38 15.23 -6.44
N SER A 46 6.42 15.17 -5.60
CA SER A 46 7.75 15.71 -5.92
C SER A 46 8.34 15.06 -7.18
N LEU A 47 8.11 13.75 -7.36
CA LEU A 47 8.56 13.05 -8.57
C LEU A 47 7.82 13.52 -9.82
N ALA A 48 6.52 13.80 -9.71
CA ALA A 48 5.72 14.35 -10.81
C ALA A 48 6.18 15.76 -11.19
N GLU A 49 6.54 16.60 -10.22
CA GLU A 49 7.11 17.94 -10.47
C GLU A 49 8.51 17.87 -11.09
N ALA A 50 9.33 16.89 -10.67
CA ALA A 50 10.69 16.73 -11.18
C ALA A 50 10.74 16.11 -12.60
N LEU A 51 9.71 15.37 -12.98
CA LEU A 51 9.58 14.70 -14.28
C LEU A 51 8.28 15.11 -14.96
N PRO A 52 8.13 16.40 -15.32
CA PRO A 52 6.93 16.88 -15.97
C PRO A 52 6.78 16.21 -17.34
N SER A 53 5.55 15.85 -17.66
CA SER A 53 5.18 15.32 -18.96
C SER A 53 3.99 16.10 -19.51
N SER A 54 4.02 16.44 -20.80
CA SER A 54 2.98 17.23 -21.42
C SER A 54 2.16 16.40 -22.41
N GLY A 55 0.86 16.68 -22.45
CA GLY A 55 -0.04 16.05 -23.42
C GLY A 55 -0.04 14.53 -23.34
N ALA A 56 0.03 13.85 -24.46
CA ALA A 56 -0.02 12.39 -24.58
C ALA A 56 1.37 11.73 -24.58
N ASP A 57 2.34 12.30 -23.83
CA ASP A 57 3.68 11.73 -23.73
C ASP A 57 3.78 10.61 -22.70
N TRP A 58 4.89 9.86 -22.72
CA TRP A 58 5.17 8.81 -21.75
C TRP A 58 5.28 9.34 -20.32
N ARG A 59 4.55 8.75 -19.38
CA ARG A 59 4.44 9.22 -17.99
C ARG A 59 5.49 8.56 -17.08
N TRP A 60 6.73 9.06 -17.13
CA TRP A 60 7.84 8.49 -16.37
C TRP A 60 7.66 8.58 -14.87
N ALA A 61 7.12 9.68 -14.35
CA ALA A 61 6.90 9.86 -12.92
C ALA A 61 6.02 8.77 -12.32
N THR A 62 4.88 8.50 -12.91
CA THR A 62 3.94 7.47 -12.44
C THR A 62 4.52 6.07 -12.59
N LEU A 63 5.20 5.78 -13.70
CA LEU A 63 5.86 4.50 -13.92
C LEU A 63 6.92 4.23 -12.85
N ILE A 64 7.83 5.20 -12.61
CA ILE A 64 8.90 5.08 -11.61
C ILE A 64 8.31 4.93 -10.21
N ALA A 65 7.33 5.75 -9.84
CA ALA A 65 6.68 5.67 -8.53
C ALA A 65 6.07 4.27 -8.28
N ASN A 66 5.39 3.71 -9.27
CA ASN A 66 4.76 2.39 -9.16
C ASN A 66 5.81 1.26 -9.10
N VAL A 67 6.86 1.32 -9.93
CA VAL A 67 7.94 0.31 -9.94
C VAL A 67 8.75 0.34 -8.65
N VAL A 68 9.12 1.54 -8.17
CA VAL A 68 9.86 1.71 -6.90
C VAL A 68 8.99 1.26 -5.71
N GLY A 69 7.71 1.64 -5.69
CA GLY A 69 6.79 1.22 -4.65
C GLY A 69 6.58 -0.31 -4.63
N ALA A 70 6.46 -0.95 -5.80
CA ALA A 70 6.37 -2.40 -5.93
C ALA A 70 7.65 -3.10 -5.43
N ALA A 71 8.83 -2.60 -5.79
CA ALA A 71 10.11 -3.14 -5.30
C ALA A 71 10.24 -3.00 -3.78
N ALA A 72 9.94 -1.82 -3.24
CA ALA A 72 9.96 -1.57 -1.80
C ALA A 72 9.01 -2.49 -1.05
N LEU A 73 7.79 -2.68 -1.56
CA LEU A 73 6.82 -3.62 -0.99
C LEU A 73 7.36 -5.05 -0.98
N GLY A 74 8.00 -5.49 -2.07
CA GLY A 74 8.64 -6.81 -2.15
C GLY A 74 9.70 -7.03 -1.07
N VAL A 75 10.56 -6.03 -0.83
CA VAL A 75 11.56 -6.07 0.26
C VAL A 75 10.89 -6.14 1.63
N ILE A 76 9.87 -5.31 1.87
CA ILE A 76 9.16 -5.24 3.16
C ILE A 76 8.46 -6.55 3.48
N LEU A 77 7.86 -7.19 2.48
CA LEU A 77 7.15 -8.47 2.66
C LEU A 77 8.07 -9.58 3.16
N VAL A 78 9.31 -9.62 2.67
CA VAL A 78 10.29 -10.63 3.09
C VAL A 78 10.91 -10.27 4.44
N ARG A 79 11.43 -9.04 4.59
CA ARG A 79 12.21 -8.66 5.78
C ARG A 79 11.37 -8.33 6.99
N MET A 80 10.09 -8.09 6.82
CA MET A 80 9.16 -7.73 7.88
C MET A 80 7.92 -8.63 7.83
N PRO A 81 8.04 -9.95 8.10
CA PRO A 81 6.90 -10.85 8.10
C PRO A 81 5.88 -10.40 9.16
N ASN A 82 4.60 -10.65 8.91
CA ASN A 82 3.57 -10.38 9.90
C ASN A 82 3.73 -11.32 11.10
N PRO A 83 3.95 -10.81 12.30
CA PRO A 83 3.89 -11.64 13.49
C PRO A 83 2.45 -12.16 13.70
N ALA A 84 2.31 -13.29 14.40
CA ALA A 84 0.99 -13.86 14.74
C ALA A 84 0.09 -12.87 15.52
N SER A 85 0.69 -11.90 16.22
CA SER A 85 0.01 -10.82 16.94
C SER A 85 -0.53 -9.67 16.06
N GLY A 86 -0.34 -9.74 14.75
CA GLY A 86 -0.77 -8.70 13.81
C GLY A 86 0.36 -7.83 13.26
N PRO A 87 0.06 -6.90 12.34
CA PRO A 87 1.07 -6.08 11.69
C PRO A 87 1.73 -5.12 12.69
N SER A 88 3.07 -5.02 12.64
CA SER A 88 3.80 -4.00 13.40
C SER A 88 3.50 -2.61 12.85
N ARG A 89 3.58 -1.57 13.71
CA ARG A 89 3.40 -0.16 13.29
C ARG A 89 4.34 0.24 12.16
N LEU A 90 5.60 -0.20 12.24
CA LEU A 90 6.61 0.08 11.21
C LEU A 90 6.23 -0.55 9.86
N ARG A 91 5.75 -1.80 9.86
CA ARG A 91 5.28 -2.45 8.64
C ARG A 91 4.05 -1.74 8.06
N ALA A 92 3.09 -1.36 8.90
CA ALA A 92 1.91 -0.62 8.47
C ALA A 92 2.29 0.76 7.90
N PHE A 93 3.22 1.47 8.55
CA PHE A 93 3.75 2.74 8.07
C PHE A 93 4.42 2.59 6.69
N LEU A 94 5.31 1.61 6.53
CA LEU A 94 6.07 1.43 5.30
C LEU A 94 5.23 0.80 4.18
N ALA A 95 4.61 -0.38 4.42
CA ALA A 95 3.93 -1.13 3.37
C ALA A 95 2.60 -0.48 2.96
N THR A 96 1.72 -0.22 3.94
CA THR A 96 0.40 0.33 3.65
C THR A 96 0.46 1.85 3.48
N GLY A 97 1.22 2.55 4.34
CA GLY A 97 1.37 3.99 4.28
C GLY A 97 2.25 4.41 3.10
N VAL A 98 3.57 4.30 3.24
CA VAL A 98 4.52 4.85 2.26
C VAL A 98 4.34 4.25 0.87
N CYS A 99 4.35 2.92 0.74
CA CYS A 99 4.17 2.29 -0.58
C CYS A 99 2.77 2.56 -1.15
N GLY A 100 1.72 2.52 -0.32
CA GLY A 100 0.35 2.82 -0.76
C GLY A 100 0.14 4.28 -1.19
N GLY A 101 0.81 5.24 -0.54
CA GLY A 101 0.79 6.65 -0.94
C GLY A 101 1.67 6.96 -2.16
N LEU A 102 2.78 6.25 -2.31
CA LEU A 102 3.70 6.40 -3.43
C LEU A 102 3.11 5.85 -4.73
N THR A 103 2.53 4.64 -4.70
CA THR A 103 1.93 4.00 -5.87
C THR A 103 0.55 4.57 -6.18
N THR A 104 0.16 4.55 -7.45
CA THR A 104 -1.16 5.05 -7.87
C THR A 104 -1.65 4.34 -9.12
N PHE A 105 -2.82 3.72 -9.00
CA PHE A 105 -3.53 3.17 -10.14
C PHE A 105 -4.44 4.23 -10.82
N SER A 106 -5.06 5.10 -10.02
CA SER A 106 -5.99 6.11 -10.52
C SER A 106 -5.31 7.15 -11.41
N THR A 107 -4.09 7.59 -11.05
CA THR A 107 -3.31 8.50 -11.90
C THR A 107 -2.94 7.82 -13.22
N MET A 108 -2.50 6.56 -13.19
CA MET A 108 -2.20 5.79 -14.40
C MET A 108 -3.44 5.67 -15.32
N GLN A 109 -4.61 5.40 -14.76
CA GLN A 109 -5.86 5.33 -15.52
C GLN A 109 -6.19 6.66 -16.22
N ARG A 110 -6.05 7.79 -15.53
CA ARG A 110 -6.25 9.12 -16.11
C ARG A 110 -5.26 9.39 -17.25
N GLU A 111 -3.99 9.04 -17.05
CA GLU A 111 -2.93 9.19 -18.06
C GLU A 111 -3.20 8.35 -19.31
N LEU A 112 -3.70 7.11 -19.13
CA LEU A 112 -4.13 6.26 -20.24
C LEU A 112 -5.27 6.89 -21.05
N LEU A 113 -6.26 7.47 -20.39
CA LEU A 113 -7.36 8.18 -21.06
C LEU A 113 -6.84 9.38 -21.84
N GLU A 114 -5.96 10.20 -21.25
CA GLU A 114 -5.33 11.35 -21.92
C GLU A 114 -4.56 10.93 -23.20
N MET A 115 -3.87 9.78 -23.17
CA MET A 115 -3.19 9.23 -24.34
C MET A 115 -4.19 8.76 -25.42
N ILE A 116 -5.28 8.11 -25.02
CA ILE A 116 -6.32 7.64 -25.94
C ILE A 116 -7.04 8.81 -26.60
N ASP A 117 -7.45 9.81 -25.80
CA ASP A 117 -8.11 11.02 -26.30
C ASP A 117 -7.21 11.84 -27.23
N GLY A 118 -5.90 11.81 -26.98
CA GLY A 118 -4.88 12.36 -27.88
C GLY A 118 -4.61 11.54 -29.16
N GLY A 119 -5.38 10.48 -29.42
CA GLY A 119 -5.22 9.62 -30.59
C GLY A 119 -4.04 8.64 -30.52
N ARG A 120 -3.41 8.50 -29.34
CA ARG A 120 -2.21 7.64 -29.14
C ARG A 120 -2.55 6.33 -28.42
N GLY A 121 -3.56 5.61 -28.89
CA GLY A 121 -4.01 4.35 -28.28
C GLY A 121 -2.92 3.27 -28.17
N ALA A 122 -2.03 3.17 -29.17
CA ALA A 122 -0.89 2.24 -29.14
C ALA A 122 0.10 2.59 -28.03
N LEU A 123 0.34 3.90 -27.77
CA LEU A 123 1.18 4.36 -26.68
C LEU A 123 0.54 4.04 -25.32
N ALA A 124 -0.77 4.28 -25.18
CA ALA A 124 -1.52 3.94 -23.97
C ALA A 124 -1.43 2.44 -23.65
N LEU A 125 -1.65 1.58 -24.64
CA LEU A 125 -1.54 0.13 -24.47
C LEU A 125 -0.12 -0.29 -24.05
N SER A 126 0.89 0.27 -24.71
CA SER A 126 2.30 0.01 -24.38
C SER A 126 2.64 0.46 -22.96
N TYR A 127 2.18 1.65 -22.56
CA TYR A 127 2.38 2.20 -21.23
C TYR A 127 1.71 1.33 -20.14
N ALA A 128 0.48 0.89 -20.38
CA ALA A 128 -0.22 -0.01 -19.47
C ALA A 128 0.53 -1.35 -19.32
N ALA A 129 0.90 -1.98 -20.43
CA ALA A 129 1.62 -3.25 -20.45
C ALA A 129 2.97 -3.15 -19.72
N VAL A 130 3.76 -2.12 -20.04
CA VAL A 130 5.07 -1.88 -19.39
C VAL A 130 4.91 -1.61 -17.91
N SER A 131 3.91 -0.82 -17.51
CA SER A 131 3.65 -0.51 -16.08
C SER A 131 3.34 -1.78 -15.28
N VAL A 132 2.48 -2.65 -15.80
CA VAL A 132 2.11 -3.90 -15.12
C VAL A 132 3.30 -4.87 -15.08
N VAL A 133 3.96 -5.09 -16.20
CA VAL A 133 5.09 -6.03 -16.29
C VAL A 133 6.27 -5.56 -15.45
N ALA A 134 6.64 -4.29 -15.54
CA ALA A 134 7.74 -3.72 -14.75
C ALA A 134 7.46 -3.77 -13.26
N GLY A 135 6.24 -3.43 -12.83
CA GLY A 135 5.81 -3.53 -11.43
C GLY A 135 5.86 -4.97 -10.90
N LEU A 136 5.36 -5.94 -11.67
CA LEU A 136 5.41 -7.35 -11.31
C LEU A 136 6.85 -7.87 -11.23
N LEU A 137 7.68 -7.55 -12.21
CA LEU A 137 9.10 -7.93 -12.19
C LEU A 137 9.84 -7.29 -11.01
N ALA A 138 9.56 -6.03 -10.72
CA ALA A 138 10.18 -5.32 -9.59
C ALA A 138 9.89 -6.00 -8.25
N VAL A 139 8.64 -6.36 -7.98
CA VAL A 139 8.29 -7.07 -6.73
C VAL A 139 8.92 -8.48 -6.70
N LEU A 140 8.88 -9.23 -7.80
CA LEU A 140 9.46 -10.59 -7.85
C LEU A 140 10.97 -10.57 -7.65
N ILE A 141 11.69 -9.66 -8.29
CA ILE A 141 13.13 -9.48 -8.15
C ILE A 141 13.46 -9.09 -6.70
N ALA A 142 12.75 -8.12 -6.16
CA ALA A 142 12.94 -7.65 -4.78
C ALA A 142 12.74 -8.77 -3.76
N VAL A 143 11.69 -9.58 -3.90
CA VAL A 143 11.43 -10.75 -3.05
C VAL A 143 12.57 -11.77 -3.16
N ARG A 144 12.96 -12.14 -4.38
CA ARG A 144 14.03 -13.13 -4.59
C ARG A 144 15.37 -12.70 -4.01
N LEU A 145 15.78 -11.45 -4.26
CA LEU A 145 17.03 -10.91 -3.74
C LEU A 145 17.01 -10.77 -2.22
N SER A 146 15.88 -10.40 -1.63
CA SER A 146 15.75 -10.29 -0.18
C SER A 146 15.79 -11.66 0.50
N ALA A 147 15.11 -12.66 -0.05
CA ALA A 147 15.09 -14.02 0.49
C ALA A 147 16.47 -14.70 0.44
N ARG A 148 17.25 -14.51 -0.62
CA ARG A 148 18.62 -15.07 -0.72
C ARG A 148 19.54 -14.56 0.38
N ARG A 149 19.47 -13.25 0.68
CA ARG A 149 20.30 -12.63 1.73
C ARG A 149 19.93 -13.07 3.15
N GLU A 150 18.74 -13.59 3.37
CA GLU A 150 18.34 -14.17 4.67
C GLU A 150 18.82 -15.61 4.83
N GLY A 151 18.90 -16.39 3.74
CA GLY A 151 19.42 -17.76 3.75
C GLY A 151 20.94 -17.86 3.92
N GLU A 152 21.68 -16.76 3.71
CA GLU A 152 23.15 -16.68 3.86
C GLU A 152 23.60 -16.22 5.27
N ARG A 153 22.66 -15.89 6.18
CA ARG A 153 22.92 -15.46 7.56
C ARG A 153 22.62 -16.56 8.57
#